data_3391b089402c036ca438d5dacbec3c01
#
_entry.id   3391b089402c036ca438d5dacbec3c01
#
_cell.length_a   1.000
_cell.length_b   1.000
_cell.length_c   1.000
_cell.angle_alpha   90.00
_cell.angle_beta   90.00
_cell.angle_gamma   90.00
#
_symmetry.space_group_name_H-M   'P 1'
#
loop_
_entity.id
_entity.type
_entity.pdbx_description
1 polymer ?
#
loop_
_entity_poly.entity_id
_entity_poly.type
_entity_poly.pdbx_seq_one_letter_code
_entity_poly.pdbx_strand_id
1 'polypeptide(L)'
;MTIYGDMDTSIIKEKPKGRKDIITKVVKEKDLREVLLKVLEEIKLGHQVYVVAPMIEESEESTLKNVELLREKFDLAYHGKIPMGVLHGKMKKDQKEEVMHDFKIGKSKILISTTVVEVGVDVSLATVMIIFNADRFGLATLHQLRGRVGRSDLQSYCYLICNEDKERLHVLEESNDGFYISEKDFDFRGEGDLFGVKQSGDMSFSLADIRRDYD
;
A
#
# COMPACT_ATOMS: atom_id res chain seq x y z
N MET A 1 -3.21 48.76 13.65
CA MET A 1 -3.69 48.54 12.28
C MET A 1 -2.89 47.37 11.70
N THR A 2 -3.38 46.18 11.89
CA THR A 2 -2.75 44.95 11.42
C THR A 2 -3.30 44.63 10.01
N ILE A 3 -2.46 44.81 9.03
CA ILE A 3 -2.76 44.40 7.68
C ILE A 3 -2.45 42.90 7.62
N TYR A 4 -3.47 42.08 7.78
CA TYR A 4 -3.40 40.71 7.28
C TYR A 4 -3.56 40.79 5.77
N GLY A 5 -2.43 40.75 5.05
CA GLY A 5 -2.44 40.56 3.64
C GLY A 5 -3.12 39.21 3.33
N ASP A 6 -4.06 39.24 2.43
CA ASP A 6 -4.62 38.06 1.80
C ASP A 6 -3.47 37.18 1.32
N MET A 7 -3.14 36.16 2.09
CA MET A 7 -2.42 35.03 1.54
C MET A 7 -3.43 34.33 0.65
N ASP A 8 -3.40 34.65 -0.62
CA ASP A 8 -3.93 33.81 -1.67
C ASP A 8 -3.19 32.46 -1.59
N THR A 9 -3.71 31.58 -0.76
CA THR A 9 -3.38 30.18 -0.88
C THR A 9 -3.99 29.70 -2.19
N SER A 10 -3.27 29.90 -3.27
CA SER A 10 -3.57 29.22 -4.52
C SER A 10 -3.34 27.73 -4.28
N ILE A 11 -4.39 27.09 -3.77
CA ILE A 11 -4.47 25.63 -3.73
C ILE A 11 -4.40 25.20 -5.17
N ILE A 12 -3.26 24.63 -5.57
CA ILE A 12 -3.12 23.97 -6.87
C ILE A 12 -4.01 22.74 -6.81
N LYS A 13 -5.29 22.92 -7.13
CA LYS A 13 -6.28 21.83 -7.22
C LYS A 13 -6.19 21.06 -8.52
N GLU A 14 -5.37 21.51 -9.45
CA GLU A 14 -5.26 20.87 -10.74
C GLU A 14 -4.22 19.75 -10.70
N LYS A 15 -4.69 18.51 -10.79
CA LYS A 15 -3.83 17.38 -11.11
C LYS A 15 -3.20 17.61 -12.49
N PRO A 16 -1.95 17.19 -12.69
CA PRO A 16 -1.35 17.21 -14.02
C PRO A 16 -2.29 16.57 -15.04
N LYS A 17 -2.48 17.20 -16.17
CA LYS A 17 -3.39 16.71 -17.24
C LYS A 17 -3.09 15.25 -17.56
N GLY A 18 -4.14 14.41 -17.56
CA GLY A 18 -4.06 13.00 -17.90
C GLY A 18 -3.95 12.03 -16.71
N ARG A 19 -3.73 12.50 -15.48
CA ARG A 19 -3.73 11.62 -14.30
C ARG A 19 -5.14 11.29 -13.86
N LYS A 20 -5.42 9.98 -13.75
CA LYS A 20 -6.68 9.45 -13.22
C LYS A 20 -6.62 9.36 -11.71
N ASP A 21 -7.77 9.47 -11.06
CA ASP A 21 -7.91 9.17 -9.65
C ASP A 21 -7.62 7.69 -9.39
N ILE A 22 -6.93 7.42 -8.29
CA ILE A 22 -6.64 6.05 -7.86
C ILE A 22 -7.93 5.45 -7.29
N ILE A 23 -8.31 4.30 -7.79
CA ILE A 23 -9.44 3.53 -7.25
C ILE A 23 -8.95 2.79 -6.00
N THR A 24 -9.50 3.14 -4.85
CA THR A 24 -9.15 2.56 -3.56
C THR A 24 -10.29 1.69 -3.05
N LYS A 25 -9.96 0.50 -2.58
CA LYS A 25 -10.91 -0.42 -1.94
C LYS A 25 -10.36 -0.98 -0.63
N VAL A 26 -11.19 -0.97 0.40
CA VAL A 26 -10.97 -1.73 1.63
C VAL A 26 -11.46 -3.16 1.41
N VAL A 27 -10.60 -4.15 1.60
CA VAL A 27 -10.86 -5.55 1.29
C VAL A 27 -10.53 -6.42 2.50
N LYS A 28 -11.40 -7.37 2.81
CA LYS A 28 -11.13 -8.39 3.83
C LYS A 28 -10.25 -9.49 3.27
N GLU A 29 -9.44 -10.13 4.10
CA GLU A 29 -8.55 -11.22 3.66
C GLU A 29 -9.31 -12.36 2.96
N LYS A 30 -10.54 -12.66 3.38
CA LYS A 30 -11.39 -13.67 2.72
C LYS A 30 -11.70 -13.35 1.26
N ASP A 31 -11.67 -12.08 0.88
CA ASP A 31 -11.96 -11.58 -0.47
C ASP A 31 -10.69 -11.27 -1.28
N LEU A 32 -9.52 -11.68 -0.78
CA LEU A 32 -8.22 -11.42 -1.40
C LEU A 32 -8.09 -11.99 -2.81
N ARG A 33 -8.87 -13.01 -3.13
CA ARG A 33 -8.88 -13.62 -4.48
C ARG A 33 -9.14 -12.59 -5.58
N GLU A 34 -10.08 -11.69 -5.38
CA GLU A 34 -10.38 -10.63 -6.36
C GLU A 34 -9.18 -9.72 -6.60
N VAL A 35 -8.46 -9.39 -5.51
CA VAL A 35 -7.24 -8.58 -5.58
C VAL A 35 -6.15 -9.31 -6.37
N LEU A 36 -5.95 -10.59 -6.10
CA LEU A 36 -4.96 -11.41 -6.81
C LEU A 36 -5.26 -11.57 -8.30
N LEU A 37 -6.53 -11.68 -8.68
CA LEU A 37 -6.96 -11.69 -10.07
C LEU A 37 -6.68 -10.35 -10.75
N LYS A 38 -6.95 -9.24 -10.07
CA LYS A 38 -6.63 -7.91 -10.58
C LYS A 38 -5.14 -7.69 -10.77
N VAL A 39 -4.33 -8.15 -9.83
CA VAL A 39 -2.86 -8.16 -9.96
C VAL A 39 -2.42 -8.91 -11.21
N LEU A 40 -2.98 -10.08 -11.45
CA LEU A 40 -2.65 -10.87 -12.64
C LEU A 40 -3.02 -10.17 -13.94
N GLU A 41 -4.20 -9.53 -14.00
CA GLU A 41 -4.59 -8.70 -15.14
C GLU A 41 -3.58 -7.58 -15.42
N GLU A 42 -3.20 -6.84 -14.39
CA GLU A 42 -2.25 -5.73 -14.51
C GLU A 42 -0.86 -6.20 -14.95
N ILE A 43 -0.39 -7.32 -14.41
CA ILE A 43 0.90 -7.92 -14.81
C ILE A 43 0.86 -8.39 -16.28
N LYS A 44 -0.24 -8.94 -16.74
CA LYS A 44 -0.42 -9.32 -18.16
C LYS A 44 -0.38 -8.12 -19.11
N LEU A 45 -0.78 -6.93 -18.62
CA LEU A 45 -0.66 -5.67 -19.35
C LEU A 45 0.76 -5.06 -19.30
N GLY A 46 1.68 -5.70 -18.61
CA GLY A 46 3.05 -5.21 -18.42
C GLY A 46 3.21 -4.25 -17.24
N HIS A 47 2.18 -4.12 -16.40
CA HIS A 47 2.22 -3.27 -15.23
C HIS A 47 2.86 -3.97 -14.02
N GLN A 48 3.16 -3.19 -12.99
CA GLN A 48 3.85 -3.65 -11.81
C GLN A 48 3.06 -3.36 -10.53
N VAL A 49 3.40 -4.07 -9.46
CA VAL A 49 2.64 -4.08 -8.22
C VAL A 49 3.55 -3.86 -7.02
N TYR A 50 3.14 -2.94 -6.14
CA TYR A 50 3.68 -2.80 -4.80
C TYR A 50 2.85 -3.57 -3.79
N VAL A 51 3.51 -4.30 -2.90
CA VAL A 51 2.89 -4.94 -1.75
C VAL A 51 3.59 -4.46 -0.49
N VAL A 52 2.85 -3.89 0.44
CA VAL A 52 3.37 -3.38 1.70
C VAL A 52 2.93 -4.28 2.84
N ALA A 53 3.90 -4.79 3.58
CA ALA A 53 3.70 -5.52 4.81
C ALA A 53 3.99 -4.60 6.00
N PRO A 54 3.17 -4.61 7.05
CA PRO A 54 3.42 -3.80 8.22
C PRO A 54 4.66 -4.29 8.98
N MET A 55 5.34 -3.37 9.63
CA MET A 55 6.34 -3.72 10.65
C MET A 55 5.64 -4.29 11.87
N ILE A 56 6.23 -5.32 12.46
CA ILE A 56 5.75 -5.89 13.72
C ILE A 56 6.53 -5.25 14.86
N GLU A 57 5.82 -4.68 15.82
CA GLU A 57 6.42 -4.00 16.95
C GLU A 57 7.26 -4.92 17.85
N GLU A 58 6.96 -6.23 17.86
CA GLU A 58 7.62 -7.20 18.73
C GLU A 58 9.10 -7.41 18.42
N SER A 59 9.47 -7.47 17.13
CA SER A 59 10.87 -7.55 16.72
C SER A 59 11.05 -7.37 15.21
N GLU A 60 12.24 -6.94 14.84
CA GLU A 60 12.65 -6.90 13.41
C GLU A 60 12.70 -8.30 12.78
N GLU A 61 13.02 -9.32 13.56
CA GLU A 61 13.05 -10.70 13.10
C GLU A 61 11.65 -11.20 12.75
N SER A 62 10.64 -10.87 13.54
CA SER A 62 9.23 -11.17 13.25
C SER A 62 8.74 -10.45 11.99
N THR A 63 9.16 -9.20 11.78
CA THR A 63 8.87 -8.46 10.55
C THR A 63 9.45 -9.15 9.32
N LEU A 64 10.70 -9.63 9.38
CA LEU A 64 11.35 -10.35 8.29
C LEU A 64 10.64 -11.66 7.96
N LYS A 65 10.31 -12.44 8.98
CA LYS A 65 9.55 -13.69 8.80
C LYS A 65 8.22 -13.45 8.09
N ASN A 66 7.52 -12.39 8.43
CA ASN A 66 6.26 -12.04 7.78
C ASN A 66 6.43 -11.63 6.32
N VAL A 67 7.44 -10.85 6.02
CA VAL A 67 7.74 -10.45 4.63
C VAL A 67 8.07 -11.68 3.78
N GLU A 68 8.91 -12.58 4.28
CA GLU A 68 9.27 -13.82 3.59
C GLU A 68 8.06 -14.76 3.44
N LEU A 69 7.24 -14.90 4.47
CA LEU A 69 6.02 -15.67 4.39
C LEU A 69 5.04 -15.12 3.37
N LEU A 70 4.91 -13.79 3.31
CA LEU A 70 4.05 -13.13 2.33
C LEU A 70 4.57 -13.37 0.91
N ARG A 71 5.89 -13.28 0.69
CA ARG A 71 6.53 -13.60 -0.58
C ARG A 71 6.23 -15.05 -1.01
N GLU A 72 6.42 -16.00 -0.10
CA GLU A 72 6.13 -17.42 -0.38
C GLU A 72 4.67 -17.63 -0.78
N LYS A 73 3.74 -16.99 -0.09
CA LYS A 73 2.31 -17.08 -0.39
C LYS A 73 1.96 -16.51 -1.77
N PHE A 74 2.53 -15.37 -2.13
CA PHE A 74 2.35 -14.80 -3.48
C PHE A 74 2.97 -15.69 -4.54
N ASP A 75 4.15 -16.23 -4.28
CA ASP A 75 4.83 -17.15 -5.21
C ASP A 75 4.01 -18.43 -5.45
N LEU A 76 3.44 -19.00 -4.40
CA LEU A 76 2.52 -20.13 -4.52
C LEU A 76 1.25 -19.77 -5.29
N ALA A 77 0.66 -18.61 -5.03
CA ALA A 77 -0.56 -18.16 -5.70
C ALA A 77 -0.38 -18.02 -7.21
N TYR A 78 0.82 -17.64 -7.65
CA TYR A 78 1.14 -17.45 -9.07
C TYR A 78 2.03 -18.56 -9.64
N HIS A 79 2.13 -19.72 -8.98
CA HIS A 79 2.87 -20.91 -9.41
C HIS A 79 4.35 -20.64 -9.76
N GLY A 80 5.00 -19.74 -9.03
CA GLY A 80 6.39 -19.38 -9.26
C GLY A 80 6.69 -18.67 -10.59
N LYS A 81 5.65 -18.22 -11.30
CA LYS A 81 5.80 -17.65 -12.65
C LYS A 81 6.04 -16.15 -12.69
N ILE A 82 5.81 -15.45 -11.58
CA ILE A 82 5.94 -14.00 -11.49
C ILE A 82 7.19 -13.64 -10.70
N PRO A 83 8.17 -12.96 -11.31
CA PRO A 83 9.37 -12.53 -10.59
C PRO A 83 9.01 -11.46 -9.55
N MET A 84 9.49 -11.65 -8.32
CA MET A 84 9.24 -10.77 -7.19
C MET A 84 10.54 -10.31 -6.55
N GLY A 85 10.54 -9.06 -6.09
CA GLY A 85 11.57 -8.50 -5.23
C GLY A 85 11.08 -8.34 -3.80
N VAL A 86 11.96 -8.45 -2.84
CA VAL A 86 11.70 -8.18 -1.42
C VAL A 86 12.64 -7.10 -0.93
N LEU A 87 12.10 -6.13 -0.21
CA LEU A 87 12.83 -4.98 0.28
C LEU A 87 12.48 -4.72 1.76
N HIS A 88 13.48 -4.76 2.63
CA HIS A 88 13.31 -4.56 4.07
C HIS A 88 14.51 -3.84 4.72
N GLY A 89 14.32 -3.34 5.93
CA GLY A 89 15.29 -2.48 6.62
C GLY A 89 16.65 -3.11 6.90
N LYS A 90 16.74 -4.43 7.05
CA LYS A 90 17.99 -5.15 7.34
C LYS A 90 18.89 -5.37 6.13
N MET A 91 18.40 -5.15 4.93
CA MET A 91 19.21 -5.29 3.73
C MET A 91 20.30 -4.23 3.69
N LYS A 92 21.46 -4.61 3.16
CA LYS A 92 22.55 -3.67 2.87
C LYS A 92 22.10 -2.70 1.76
N LYS A 93 22.71 -1.52 1.73
CA LYS A 93 22.36 -0.47 0.77
C LYS A 93 22.44 -0.95 -0.67
N ASP A 94 23.51 -1.62 -1.04
CA ASP A 94 23.71 -2.19 -2.38
C ASP A 94 22.67 -3.26 -2.74
N GLN A 95 22.25 -4.08 -1.79
CA GLN A 95 21.15 -5.04 -2.00
C GLN A 95 19.82 -4.34 -2.24
N LYS A 96 19.52 -3.28 -1.49
CA LYS A 96 18.30 -2.47 -1.69
C LYS A 96 18.31 -1.80 -3.06
N GLU A 97 19.45 -1.25 -3.46
CA GLU A 97 19.61 -0.60 -4.76
C GLU A 97 19.42 -1.60 -5.91
N GLU A 98 19.95 -2.81 -5.79
CA GLU A 98 19.77 -3.88 -6.78
C GLU A 98 18.31 -4.29 -6.93
N VAL A 99 17.62 -4.54 -5.82
CA VAL A 99 16.19 -4.91 -5.81
C VAL A 99 15.34 -3.81 -6.43
N MET A 100 15.61 -2.56 -6.10
CA MET A 100 14.91 -1.41 -6.67
C MET A 100 15.22 -1.21 -8.15
N HIS A 101 16.45 -1.41 -8.56
CA HIS A 101 16.85 -1.34 -9.95
C HIS A 101 16.10 -2.39 -10.78
N ASP A 102 16.07 -3.64 -10.32
CA ASP A 102 15.35 -4.73 -10.98
C ASP A 102 13.85 -4.44 -11.10
N PHE A 103 13.27 -3.84 -10.09
CA PHE A 103 11.86 -3.42 -10.14
C PHE A 103 11.66 -2.25 -11.12
N LYS A 104 12.52 -1.26 -11.09
CA LYS A 104 12.44 -0.10 -11.98
C LYS A 104 12.54 -0.47 -13.46
N ILE A 105 13.40 -1.41 -13.82
CA ILE A 105 13.56 -1.87 -15.21
C ILE A 105 12.53 -2.93 -15.62
N GLY A 106 11.64 -3.33 -14.71
CA GLY A 106 10.59 -4.32 -14.98
C GLY A 106 11.04 -5.77 -14.95
N LYS A 107 12.24 -6.07 -14.45
CA LYS A 107 12.72 -7.44 -14.25
C LYS A 107 11.93 -8.16 -13.18
N SER A 108 11.57 -7.49 -12.09
CA SER A 108 10.57 -7.95 -11.13
C SER A 108 9.24 -7.24 -11.35
N LYS A 109 8.13 -7.95 -11.17
CA LYS A 109 6.77 -7.44 -11.39
C LYS A 109 6.05 -7.09 -10.11
N ILE A 110 6.42 -7.72 -9.02
CA ILE A 110 5.88 -7.48 -7.69
C ILE A 110 7.04 -7.11 -6.77
N LEU A 111 6.91 -6.01 -6.04
CA LEU A 111 7.83 -5.61 -5.00
C LEU A 111 7.13 -5.68 -3.64
N ILE A 112 7.59 -6.57 -2.79
CA ILE A 112 7.09 -6.72 -1.41
C ILE A 112 8.04 -5.98 -0.49
N SER A 113 7.51 -5.03 0.27
CA SER A 113 8.33 -4.18 1.14
C SER A 113 7.71 -3.95 2.50
N THR A 114 8.54 -3.60 3.45
CA THR A 114 8.11 -3.00 4.71
C THR A 114 7.94 -1.49 4.56
N THR A 115 7.29 -0.84 5.53
CA THR A 115 7.05 0.62 5.50
C THR A 115 8.29 1.49 5.54
N VAL A 116 9.43 0.93 5.89
CA VAL A 116 10.71 1.66 6.05
C VAL A 116 11.35 2.04 4.71
N VAL A 117 10.74 1.65 3.60
CA VAL A 117 11.32 1.91 2.30
C VAL A 117 11.03 3.35 1.87
N GLU A 118 11.94 4.23 2.21
CA GLU A 118 12.06 5.54 1.59
C GLU A 118 12.56 5.37 0.16
N VAL A 119 11.64 5.16 -0.77
CA VAL A 119 12.03 5.01 -2.16
C VAL A 119 11.61 6.26 -2.92
N GLY A 120 12.56 7.10 -3.19
CA GLY A 120 12.44 8.22 -4.12
C GLY A 120 12.47 7.78 -5.60
N VAL A 121 11.99 6.58 -5.93
CA VAL A 121 11.99 6.06 -7.30
C VAL A 121 10.58 6.04 -7.85
N ASP A 122 10.38 6.75 -8.93
CA ASP A 122 9.14 6.73 -9.71
C ASP A 122 9.13 5.53 -10.65
N VAL A 123 8.14 4.66 -10.48
CA VAL A 123 7.87 3.54 -11.38
C VAL A 123 6.54 3.78 -12.06
N SER A 124 6.58 4.28 -13.28
CA SER A 124 5.38 4.69 -14.03
C SER A 124 4.44 3.54 -14.37
N LEU A 125 4.96 2.32 -14.48
CA LEU A 125 4.18 1.11 -14.74
C LEU A 125 3.63 0.45 -13.45
N ALA A 126 3.94 0.98 -12.26
CA ALA A 126 3.35 0.53 -11.02
C ALA A 126 1.92 1.08 -10.89
N THR A 127 0.94 0.21 -11.05
CA THR A 127 -0.49 0.55 -11.09
C THR A 127 -1.28 -0.03 -9.94
N VAL A 128 -0.71 -0.95 -9.16
CA VAL A 128 -1.38 -1.57 -8.02
C VAL A 128 -0.55 -1.39 -6.76
N MET A 129 -1.21 -0.93 -5.70
CA MET A 129 -0.69 -0.89 -4.35
C MET A 129 -1.56 -1.78 -3.46
N ILE A 130 -0.95 -2.77 -2.81
CA ILE A 130 -1.62 -3.62 -1.82
C ILE A 130 -0.98 -3.37 -0.46
N ILE A 131 -1.77 -2.98 0.52
CA ILE A 131 -1.31 -2.71 1.89
C ILE A 131 -1.99 -3.69 2.83
N PHE A 132 -1.21 -4.61 3.40
CA PHE A 132 -1.71 -5.57 4.39
C PHE A 132 -1.79 -4.93 5.77
N ASN A 133 -2.77 -5.35 6.55
CA ASN A 133 -3.05 -4.79 7.87
C ASN A 133 -3.12 -3.25 7.85
N ALA A 134 -3.90 -2.74 6.91
CA ALA A 134 -4.02 -1.31 6.66
C ALA A 134 -4.53 -0.53 7.88
N ASP A 135 -5.28 -1.17 8.78
CA ASP A 135 -5.75 -0.62 10.04
C ASP A 135 -4.62 -0.25 11.03
N ARG A 136 -3.42 -0.76 10.83
CA ARG A 136 -2.23 -0.42 11.63
C ARG A 136 -1.52 0.85 11.21
N PHE A 137 -1.87 1.40 10.07
CA PHE A 137 -1.29 2.63 9.54
C PHE A 137 -2.21 3.84 9.80
N GLY A 138 -1.61 4.99 10.01
CA GLY A 138 -2.34 6.26 9.98
C GLY A 138 -2.80 6.60 8.55
N LEU A 139 -3.87 7.37 8.43
CA LEU A 139 -4.41 7.77 7.13
C LEU A 139 -3.41 8.55 6.27
N ALA A 140 -2.61 9.42 6.89
CA ALA A 140 -1.57 10.17 6.19
C ALA A 140 -0.51 9.23 5.57
N THR A 141 -0.09 8.20 6.31
CA THR A 141 0.86 7.19 5.81
C THR A 141 0.26 6.39 4.66
N LEU A 142 -0.98 5.95 4.79
CA LEU A 142 -1.69 5.23 3.73
C LEU A 142 -1.84 6.08 2.46
N HIS A 143 -2.14 7.36 2.62
CA HIS A 143 -2.20 8.29 1.50
C HIS A 143 -0.85 8.43 0.79
N GLN A 144 0.25 8.54 1.52
CA GLN A 144 1.60 8.59 0.97
C GLN A 144 1.96 7.30 0.23
N LEU A 145 1.65 6.13 0.80
CA LEU A 145 1.86 4.83 0.15
C LEU A 145 1.02 4.71 -1.13
N ARG A 146 -0.25 5.08 -1.07
CA ARG A 146 -1.13 5.13 -2.24
C ARG A 146 -0.56 6.01 -3.35
N GLY A 147 0.05 7.12 -3.00
CA GLY A 147 0.69 8.05 -3.94
C GLY A 147 1.90 7.51 -4.69
N ARG A 148 2.37 6.31 -4.36
CA ARG A 148 3.44 5.61 -5.12
C ARG A 148 2.94 5.02 -6.44
N VAL A 149 1.65 4.83 -6.58
CA VAL A 149 1.00 4.50 -7.85
C VAL A 149 0.24 5.71 -8.39
N GLY A 150 -0.33 5.61 -9.58
CA GLY A 150 -1.05 6.74 -10.19
C GLY A 150 -0.13 7.87 -10.67
N ARG A 151 1.12 7.57 -10.99
CA ARG A 151 2.11 8.55 -11.46
C ARG A 151 2.19 8.71 -12.96
N SER A 152 1.39 7.95 -13.69
CA SER A 152 1.22 8.00 -15.12
C SER A 152 -0.25 8.26 -15.48
N ASP A 153 -0.59 8.20 -16.76
CA ASP A 153 -1.97 8.28 -17.26
C ASP A 153 -2.73 6.94 -17.14
N LEU A 154 -2.05 5.88 -16.69
CA LEU A 154 -2.66 4.57 -16.44
C LEU A 154 -3.59 4.60 -15.23
N GLN A 155 -4.68 3.85 -15.31
CA GLN A 155 -5.54 3.65 -14.14
C GLN A 155 -4.80 2.85 -13.08
N SER A 156 -4.78 3.36 -11.85
CA SER A 156 -4.14 2.71 -10.72
C SER A 156 -5.14 2.34 -9.63
N TYR A 157 -4.76 1.36 -8.83
CA TYR A 157 -5.60 0.73 -7.82
C TYR A 157 -4.84 0.65 -6.50
N CYS A 158 -5.53 0.88 -5.41
CA CYS A 158 -5.01 0.70 -4.06
C CYS A 158 -5.95 -0.19 -3.25
N TYR A 159 -5.44 -1.29 -2.75
CA TYR A 159 -6.19 -2.24 -1.93
C TYR A 159 -5.69 -2.19 -0.50
N LEU A 160 -6.60 -1.84 0.41
CA LEU A 160 -6.35 -1.80 1.84
C LEU A 160 -6.90 -3.08 2.46
N ILE A 161 -6.00 -3.99 2.84
CA ILE A 161 -6.39 -5.29 3.38
C ILE A 161 -6.53 -5.19 4.90
N CYS A 162 -7.74 -5.43 5.38
CA CYS A 162 -8.08 -5.35 6.79
C CYS A 162 -9.26 -6.25 7.11
N ASN A 163 -9.17 -7.10 8.15
CA ASN A 163 -10.25 -7.99 8.54
C ASN A 163 -11.33 -7.29 9.38
N GLU A 164 -10.95 -6.25 10.11
CA GLU A 164 -11.88 -5.43 10.87
C GLU A 164 -12.36 -4.27 10.02
N ASP A 165 -13.66 -4.02 10.07
CA ASP A 165 -14.23 -2.82 9.43
C ASP A 165 -13.83 -1.58 10.24
N LYS A 166 -12.94 -0.78 9.67
CA LYS A 166 -12.49 0.48 10.24
C LYS A 166 -13.02 1.65 9.40
N GLU A 167 -13.97 2.36 9.95
CA GLU A 167 -14.60 3.52 9.30
C GLU A 167 -13.57 4.50 8.71
N ARG A 168 -12.48 4.76 9.42
CA ARG A 168 -11.42 5.67 8.97
C ARG A 168 -10.77 5.26 7.64
N LEU A 169 -10.71 3.96 7.31
CA LEU A 169 -10.14 3.49 6.05
C LEU A 169 -11.00 3.85 4.83
N HIS A 170 -12.31 3.93 5.01
CA HIS A 170 -13.25 4.31 3.96
C HIS A 170 -13.08 5.75 3.49
N VAL A 171 -12.45 6.61 4.29
CA VAL A 171 -12.07 7.96 3.88
C VAL A 171 -11.16 7.93 2.64
N LEU A 172 -10.28 6.93 2.55
CA LEU A 172 -9.39 6.75 1.38
C LEU A 172 -10.12 6.22 0.15
N GLU A 173 -11.24 5.50 0.32
CA GLU A 173 -12.10 5.11 -0.80
C GLU A 173 -12.84 6.31 -1.40
N GLU A 174 -13.23 7.26 -0.54
CA GLU A 174 -14.05 8.42 -0.91
C GLU A 174 -13.25 9.55 -1.55
N SER A 175 -11.98 9.72 -1.17
CA SER A 175 -11.20 10.89 -1.56
C SER A 175 -9.74 10.56 -1.94
N ASN A 176 -9.25 11.28 -2.94
CA ASN A 176 -7.83 11.36 -3.28
C ASN A 176 -7.19 12.67 -2.78
N ASP A 177 -7.95 13.54 -2.12
CA ASP A 177 -7.49 14.83 -1.62
C ASP A 177 -6.72 14.67 -0.30
N GLY A 178 -5.43 15.00 -0.33
CA GLY A 178 -4.56 14.91 0.84
C GLY A 178 -4.96 15.82 1.99
N PHE A 179 -5.53 16.98 1.73
CA PHE A 179 -6.03 17.90 2.78
C PHE A 179 -7.23 17.30 3.48
N TYR A 180 -8.20 16.79 2.74
CA TYR A 180 -9.37 16.13 3.29
C TYR A 180 -8.98 14.92 4.15
N ILE A 181 -8.05 14.10 3.67
CA ILE A 181 -7.56 12.91 4.39
C ILE A 181 -6.83 13.33 5.68
N SER A 182 -6.01 14.38 5.64
CA SER A 182 -5.30 14.89 6.82
C SER A 182 -6.25 15.45 7.88
N GLU A 183 -7.29 16.15 7.45
CA GLU A 183 -8.33 16.67 8.33
C GLU A 183 -9.07 15.52 9.02
N LYS A 184 -9.47 14.51 8.27
CA LYS A 184 -10.12 13.31 8.82
C LYS A 184 -9.20 12.51 9.75
N ASP A 185 -7.92 12.39 9.41
CA ASP A 185 -6.94 11.72 10.28
C ASP A 185 -6.83 12.42 11.65
N PHE A 186 -6.84 13.74 11.62
CA PHE A 186 -6.84 14.53 12.85
C PHE A 186 -8.11 14.33 13.68
N ASP A 187 -9.28 14.31 13.05
CA ASP A 187 -10.56 14.07 13.72
C ASP A 187 -10.58 12.69 14.41
N PHE A 188 -10.18 11.65 13.72
CA PHE A 188 -10.11 10.28 14.28
C PHE A 188 -9.09 10.13 15.41
N ARG A 189 -7.97 10.83 15.36
CA ARG A 189 -7.00 10.82 16.45
C ARG A 189 -7.52 11.52 17.69
N GLY A 190 -8.20 12.64 17.52
CA GLY A 190 -8.84 13.38 18.63
C GLY A 190 -9.89 12.55 19.35
N GLU A 191 -10.68 11.79 18.63
CA GLU A 191 -11.65 10.84 19.19
C GLU A 191 -10.98 9.65 19.89
N GLY A 192 -9.90 9.11 19.31
CA GLY A 192 -9.16 7.97 19.87
C GLY A 192 -8.49 8.26 21.20
N ASP A 193 -7.97 9.47 21.40
CA ASP A 193 -7.37 9.90 22.67
C ASP A 193 -8.39 10.03 23.81
N LEU A 194 -9.66 10.27 23.47
CA LEU A 194 -10.75 10.34 24.43
C LEU A 194 -11.22 8.98 24.94
N PHE A 195 -11.06 7.92 24.15
CA PHE A 195 -11.58 6.58 24.47
C PHE A 195 -10.54 5.52 24.86
N GLY A 196 -9.26 5.80 24.86
CA GLY A 196 -8.18 5.03 25.49
C GLY A 196 -8.12 3.54 25.19
N VAL A 197 -8.46 3.10 23.99
CA VAL A 197 -8.50 1.67 23.65
C VAL A 197 -7.17 1.22 23.01
N LYS A 198 -6.33 0.59 23.81
CA LYS A 198 -5.24 -0.26 23.29
C LYS A 198 -5.83 -1.58 22.79
N GLN A 199 -5.85 -1.76 21.48
CA GLN A 199 -6.12 -3.09 20.91
C GLN A 199 -4.80 -3.74 20.51
N SER A 200 -4.43 -4.79 21.23
CA SER A 200 -3.43 -5.78 20.80
C SER A 200 -4.15 -6.86 20.00
N GLY A 201 -3.93 -6.94 18.71
CA GLY A 201 -4.48 -7.96 17.83
C GLY A 201 -3.40 -8.89 17.30
N ASP A 202 -3.56 -10.20 17.54
CA ASP A 202 -2.75 -11.25 16.94
C ASP A 202 -2.92 -11.29 15.42
N MET A 203 -1.79 -11.36 14.71
CA MET A 203 -1.77 -11.56 13.26
C MET A 203 -1.86 -13.05 12.93
N SER A 204 -3.03 -13.53 12.61
CA SER A 204 -3.18 -14.80 11.91
C SER A 204 -3.48 -14.56 10.43
N PHE A 205 -2.48 -14.67 9.58
CA PHE A 205 -2.68 -14.63 8.14
C PHE A 205 -3.20 -15.97 7.63
N SER A 206 -4.45 -16.03 7.28
CA SER A 206 -5.03 -17.19 6.60
C SER A 206 -5.17 -16.93 5.10
N LEU A 207 -4.08 -17.08 4.37
CA LEU A 207 -4.10 -17.20 2.91
C LEU A 207 -4.36 -18.65 2.43
N ALA A 208 -4.78 -19.53 3.37
CA ALA A 208 -4.88 -20.96 3.13
C ALA A 208 -5.95 -21.38 2.11
N ASP A 209 -6.93 -20.52 1.82
CA ASP A 209 -8.07 -20.87 0.97
C ASP A 209 -7.85 -20.64 -0.54
N ILE A 210 -6.72 -20.10 -0.93
CA ILE A 210 -6.42 -19.86 -2.35
C ILE A 210 -6.10 -21.17 -3.10
N ARG A 211 -5.80 -22.26 -2.37
CA ARG A 211 -5.42 -23.55 -2.96
C ARG A 211 -6.55 -24.32 -3.64
N ARG A 212 -7.80 -23.98 -3.38
CA ARG A 212 -8.95 -24.79 -3.81
C ARG A 212 -9.48 -24.51 -5.20
N ASP A 213 -9.12 -23.41 -5.83
CA ASP A 213 -9.81 -22.93 -7.03
C ASP A 213 -8.92 -22.78 -8.27
N TYR A 214 -7.74 -23.41 -8.31
CA TYR A 214 -6.82 -23.37 -9.44
C TYR A 214 -6.56 -24.75 -10.12
N ASP A 215 -7.45 -25.72 -9.89
CA ASP A 215 -7.50 -26.96 -10.69
C ASP A 215 -8.45 -26.80 -11.88
#